data_c5248f9860a55f3cad6a7622bd637171
#
_entry.id   c5248f9860a55f3cad6a7622bd637171
#
_cell.length_a   1.000
_cell.length_b   1.000
_cell.length_c   1.000
_cell.angle_alpha   90.00
_cell.angle_beta   90.00
_cell.angle_gamma   90.00
#
_symmetry.space_group_name_H-M   'P 1'
#
loop_
_entity.id
_entity.type
_entity.pdbx_description
1 polymer ?
#
loop_
_entity_poly.entity_id
_entity_poly.type
_entity_poly.pdbx_seq_one_letter_code
_entity_poly.pdbx_strand_id
1 'polypeptide(L)'
;MAGTGFATKLDELLRKIKDRREEIEQGRKLPKDLVADMAATGLWKRGFPTELGGDGASIPDVMRVHEKIAAADGSAGWIAMICAGGADVAPKMTEEGIKEVFSDPSMPIAAAIPPKGMAVPVDGGFKFSGTWPFASGITHVDWVAAGCVILYDGQPRMTPMGIPELVWGFVPVTEIEIHDTWYVNGLKGTGSNDFTGKDVFVPAHRTFHMFDPTNWSHPQDPGTRTEIAGFAAQVATVGLGIARGAIDELIEMAGGKMPTMSMTSLANKPSTQIEVARLEAKLSGAKAFLYDAMEDLWDTLLTGEKFTPRQNALVRLAASEAARVAASVAHRVSTIAGGTSLYLKSPIQRMQRDADAVTHHFVLSPSVLEDAGRVLLGMDPTSPLF
;
A
#
# COMPACT_ATOMS: atom_id res chain seq x y z
N MET A 1 22.90 17.04 -1.64
CA MET A 1 22.07 18.24 -1.41
C MET A 1 20.59 18.04 -1.75
N ALA A 2 20.19 17.03 -2.51
CA ALA A 2 18.76 16.76 -2.77
C ALA A 2 17.96 16.25 -1.54
N GLY A 3 18.61 15.64 -0.56
CA GLY A 3 17.93 15.05 0.60
C GLY A 3 17.33 16.02 1.62
N THR A 4 17.89 17.21 1.78
CA THR A 4 17.39 18.20 2.76
C THR A 4 16.07 18.83 2.34
N GLY A 5 15.87 19.06 1.04
CA GLY A 5 14.62 19.64 0.51
C GLY A 5 13.40 18.73 0.65
N PHE A 6 13.55 17.42 0.37
CA PHE A 6 12.48 16.45 0.54
C PHE A 6 12.08 16.27 2.00
N ALA A 7 13.06 16.14 2.92
CA ALA A 7 12.78 15.96 4.34
C ALA A 7 11.98 17.14 4.93
N THR A 8 12.35 18.38 4.61
CA THR A 8 11.64 19.58 5.07
C THR A 8 10.21 19.61 4.52
N LYS A 9 10.01 19.34 3.24
CA LYS A 9 8.67 19.27 2.63
C LYS A 9 7.82 18.16 3.23
N LEU A 10 8.44 16.99 3.52
CA LEU A 10 7.74 15.88 4.18
C LEU A 10 7.27 16.29 5.58
N ASP A 11 8.12 16.93 6.40
CA ASP A 11 7.76 17.35 7.75
C ASP A 11 6.62 18.38 7.74
N GLU A 12 6.56 19.27 6.75
CA GLU A 12 5.44 20.20 6.55
C GLU A 12 4.17 19.46 6.15
N LEU A 13 4.28 18.49 5.23
CA LEU A 13 3.17 17.65 4.79
C LEU A 13 2.58 16.84 5.96
N LEU A 14 3.43 16.22 6.80
CA LEU A 14 2.99 15.43 7.96
C LEU A 14 2.15 16.27 8.94
N ARG A 15 2.55 17.54 9.17
CA ARG A 15 1.76 18.46 10.00
C ARG A 15 0.40 18.76 9.36
N LYS A 16 0.36 19.10 8.07
CA LYS A 16 -0.89 19.36 7.35
C LYS A 16 -1.83 18.14 7.38
N ILE A 17 -1.30 16.92 7.20
CA ILE A 17 -2.07 15.70 7.28
C ILE A 17 -2.66 15.53 8.69
N LYS A 18 -1.82 15.68 9.74
CA LYS A 18 -2.26 15.55 11.13
C LYS A 18 -3.40 16.52 11.48
N ASP A 19 -3.32 17.76 11.01
CA ASP A 19 -4.32 18.80 11.27
C ASP A 19 -5.66 18.55 10.53
N ARG A 20 -5.63 17.80 9.42
CA ARG A 20 -6.80 17.57 8.57
C ARG A 20 -7.40 16.16 8.67
N ARG A 21 -7.02 15.38 9.66
CA ARG A 21 -7.47 13.98 9.86
C ARG A 21 -9.00 13.84 9.90
N GLU A 22 -9.69 14.79 10.52
CA GLU A 22 -11.15 14.75 10.61
C GLU A 22 -11.81 15.00 9.24
N GLU A 23 -11.29 15.95 8.48
CA GLU A 23 -11.74 16.23 7.12
C GLU A 23 -11.55 15.02 6.19
N ILE A 24 -10.37 14.34 6.29
CA ILE A 24 -10.08 13.11 5.54
C ILE A 24 -11.11 12.02 5.87
N GLU A 25 -11.36 11.79 7.16
CA GLU A 25 -12.30 10.76 7.62
C GLU A 25 -13.73 11.03 7.16
N GLN A 26 -14.21 12.27 7.33
CA GLN A 26 -15.58 12.66 6.99
C GLN A 26 -15.80 12.74 5.48
N GLY A 27 -14.79 13.20 4.73
CA GLY A 27 -14.82 13.31 3.29
C GLY A 27 -14.74 11.97 2.56
N ARG A 28 -14.35 10.90 3.25
CA ARG A 28 -14.10 9.56 2.70
C ARG A 28 -13.12 9.57 1.51
N LYS A 29 -12.29 10.59 1.42
CA LYS A 29 -11.19 10.80 0.45
C LYS A 29 -10.27 11.88 0.96
N LEU A 30 -9.06 11.93 0.44
CA LEU A 30 -8.16 13.05 0.73
C LEU A 30 -8.69 14.34 0.07
N PRO A 31 -8.52 15.51 0.69
CA PRO A 31 -8.74 16.77 0.04
C PRO A 31 -7.82 16.97 -1.18
N LYS A 32 -8.32 17.53 -2.27
CA LYS A 32 -7.55 17.68 -3.52
C LYS A 32 -6.27 18.48 -3.37
N ASP A 33 -6.30 19.54 -2.57
CA ASP A 33 -5.13 20.37 -2.28
C ASP A 33 -4.08 19.63 -1.46
N LEU A 34 -4.49 18.72 -0.55
CA LEU A 34 -3.57 17.86 0.17
C LEU A 34 -2.87 16.86 -0.75
N VAL A 35 -3.60 16.29 -1.73
CA VAL A 35 -3.01 15.44 -2.77
C VAL A 35 -2.02 16.21 -3.63
N ALA A 36 -2.34 17.46 -3.98
CA ALA A 36 -1.41 18.35 -4.70
C ALA A 36 -0.14 18.66 -3.87
N ASP A 37 -0.29 18.88 -2.55
CA ASP A 37 0.85 19.02 -1.64
C ASP A 37 1.71 17.75 -1.61
N MET A 38 1.10 16.56 -1.57
CA MET A 38 1.80 15.27 -1.66
C MET A 38 2.60 15.16 -2.98
N ALA A 39 1.99 15.49 -4.12
CA ALA A 39 2.66 15.51 -5.42
C ALA A 39 3.85 16.49 -5.44
N ALA A 40 3.68 17.70 -4.88
CA ALA A 40 4.71 18.73 -4.82
C ALA A 40 5.93 18.34 -3.96
N THR A 41 5.79 17.37 -3.06
CA THR A 41 6.95 16.81 -2.35
C THR A 41 7.82 15.94 -3.26
N GLY A 42 7.28 15.42 -4.35
CA GLY A 42 7.89 14.37 -5.18
C GLY A 42 7.71 12.97 -4.60
N LEU A 43 6.73 12.78 -3.71
CA LEU A 43 6.47 11.51 -3.02
C LEU A 43 6.35 10.33 -3.99
N TRP A 44 5.56 10.49 -5.05
CA TRP A 44 5.30 9.41 -6.01
C TRP A 44 6.41 9.22 -7.06
N LYS A 45 7.38 10.14 -7.13
CA LYS A 45 8.64 9.95 -7.90
C LYS A 45 9.62 9.01 -7.22
N ARG A 46 9.46 8.79 -5.92
CA ARG A 46 10.37 7.93 -5.17
C ARG A 46 10.21 6.48 -5.61
N GLY A 47 11.36 5.83 -5.83
CA GLY A 47 11.37 4.45 -6.30
C GLY A 47 11.23 4.28 -7.81
N PHE A 48 10.75 5.31 -8.57
CA PHE A 48 10.89 5.24 -10.03
C PHE A 48 12.37 5.19 -10.42
N PRO A 49 12.74 4.39 -11.44
CA PRO A 49 14.07 4.41 -12.02
C PRO A 49 14.50 5.82 -12.41
N THR A 50 15.78 6.14 -12.24
CA THR A 50 16.29 7.48 -12.57
C THR A 50 16.15 7.81 -14.05
N GLU A 51 16.30 6.84 -14.93
CA GLU A 51 16.07 6.94 -16.37
C GLU A 51 14.62 7.23 -16.75
N LEU A 52 13.68 6.92 -15.87
CA LEU A 52 12.25 7.24 -16.02
C LEU A 52 11.84 8.52 -15.26
N GLY A 53 12.81 9.32 -14.81
CA GLY A 53 12.58 10.60 -14.14
C GLY A 53 12.32 10.52 -12.64
N GLY A 54 12.53 9.36 -12.02
CA GLY A 54 12.46 9.14 -10.59
C GLY A 54 13.73 9.52 -9.83
N ASP A 55 13.79 9.17 -8.55
CA ASP A 55 14.97 9.35 -7.71
C ASP A 55 15.72 8.03 -7.41
N GLY A 56 15.20 6.88 -7.86
CA GLY A 56 15.80 5.56 -7.69
C GLY A 56 15.89 5.12 -6.22
N ALA A 57 15.03 5.63 -5.35
CA ALA A 57 15.05 5.26 -3.94
C ALA A 57 14.77 3.77 -3.76
N SER A 58 15.46 3.13 -2.81
CA SER A 58 15.22 1.73 -2.47
C SER A 58 13.80 1.51 -1.92
N ILE A 59 13.24 0.32 -2.11
CA ILE A 59 11.95 -0.03 -1.49
C ILE A 59 11.97 0.17 0.02
N PRO A 60 13.01 -0.24 0.80
CA PRO A 60 13.09 0.09 2.23
C PRO A 60 13.03 1.59 2.54
N ASP A 61 13.62 2.46 1.70
CA ASP A 61 13.55 3.92 1.90
C ASP A 61 12.17 4.49 1.60
N VAL A 62 11.52 3.98 0.56
CA VAL A 62 10.13 4.32 0.23
C VAL A 62 9.20 3.90 1.38
N MET A 63 9.37 2.69 1.92
CA MET A 63 8.63 2.19 3.08
C MET A 63 8.76 3.12 4.29
N ARG A 64 9.98 3.62 4.60
CA ARG A 64 10.19 4.57 5.72
C ARG A 64 9.38 5.87 5.56
N VAL A 65 9.18 6.33 4.32
CA VAL A 65 8.35 7.51 4.04
C VAL A 65 6.87 7.18 4.23
N HIS A 66 6.39 6.06 3.69
CA HIS A 66 5.00 5.62 3.85
C HIS A 66 4.63 5.40 5.33
N GLU A 67 5.54 4.81 6.13
CA GLU A 67 5.36 4.62 7.57
C GLU A 67 5.14 5.97 8.29
N LYS A 68 5.95 6.99 7.99
CA LYS A 68 5.81 8.32 8.58
C LYS A 68 4.47 8.97 8.24
N ILE A 69 4.04 8.87 6.98
CA ILE A 69 2.76 9.41 6.55
C ILE A 69 1.61 8.67 7.23
N ALA A 70 1.67 7.34 7.32
CA ALA A 70 0.68 6.52 7.99
C ALA A 70 0.58 6.79 9.50
N ALA A 71 1.68 7.18 10.14
CA ALA A 71 1.67 7.63 11.53
C ALA A 71 0.94 8.97 11.72
N ALA A 72 0.95 9.82 10.71
CA ALA A 72 0.16 11.05 10.69
C ALA A 72 -1.33 10.76 10.43
N ASP A 73 -1.67 9.95 9.43
CA ASP A 73 -3.03 9.48 9.13
C ASP A 73 -2.99 8.18 8.31
N GLY A 74 -3.78 7.17 8.71
CA GLY A 74 -3.77 5.85 8.06
C GLY A 74 -4.20 5.89 6.60
N SER A 75 -5.24 6.65 6.28
CA SER A 75 -5.74 6.78 4.91
C SER A 75 -4.75 7.53 4.01
N ALA A 76 -4.12 8.58 4.52
CA ALA A 76 -3.07 9.30 3.79
C ALA A 76 -1.84 8.40 3.54
N GLY A 77 -1.44 7.59 4.54
CA GLY A 77 -0.37 6.59 4.38
C GLY A 77 -0.71 5.53 3.34
N TRP A 78 -1.96 5.06 3.32
CA TRP A 78 -2.44 4.12 2.31
C TRP A 78 -2.38 4.71 0.90
N ILE A 79 -2.89 5.93 0.70
CA ILE A 79 -2.82 6.63 -0.59
C ILE A 79 -1.37 6.90 -1.01
N ALA A 80 -0.51 7.31 -0.07
CA ALA A 80 0.91 7.50 -0.35
C ALA A 80 1.54 6.22 -0.90
N MET A 81 1.22 5.06 -0.32
CA MET A 81 1.76 3.76 -0.69
C MET A 81 1.14 3.24 -1.99
N ILE A 82 -0.20 3.17 -2.09
CA ILE A 82 -0.84 2.50 -3.22
C ILE A 82 -0.68 3.29 -4.53
N CYS A 83 -0.76 4.63 -4.46
CA CYS A 83 -0.60 5.48 -5.62
C CYS A 83 0.87 5.63 -6.08
N ALA A 84 1.84 5.15 -5.30
CA ALA A 84 3.24 5.01 -5.69
C ALA A 84 3.51 3.76 -6.55
N GLY A 85 2.52 2.90 -6.77
CA GLY A 85 2.65 1.67 -7.56
C GLY A 85 3.11 1.87 -9.01
N GLY A 86 3.12 3.12 -9.50
CA GLY A 86 3.70 3.47 -10.79
C GLY A 86 5.18 3.08 -10.90
N ALA A 87 5.94 3.19 -9.83
CA ALA A 87 7.36 2.81 -9.80
C ALA A 87 7.57 1.30 -10.06
N ASP A 88 6.65 0.45 -9.59
CA ASP A 88 6.69 -1.00 -9.83
C ASP A 88 6.15 -1.38 -11.23
N VAL A 89 5.20 -0.62 -11.75
CA VAL A 89 4.48 -0.95 -12.99
C VAL A 89 5.14 -0.36 -14.24
N ALA A 90 5.66 0.87 -14.18
CA ALA A 90 6.24 1.52 -15.35
C ALA A 90 7.33 0.68 -16.04
N PRO A 91 8.29 0.04 -15.32
CA PRO A 91 9.29 -0.82 -15.95
C PRO A 91 8.71 -2.06 -16.66
N LYS A 92 7.46 -2.41 -16.40
CA LYS A 92 6.74 -3.54 -17.04
C LYS A 92 6.02 -3.16 -18.33
N MET A 93 5.97 -1.88 -18.67
CA MET A 93 5.30 -1.35 -19.86
C MET A 93 6.29 -1.13 -21.01
N THR A 94 5.75 -0.87 -22.20
CA THR A 94 6.57 -0.39 -23.33
C THR A 94 6.98 1.06 -23.11
N GLU A 95 8.07 1.51 -23.75
CA GLU A 95 8.53 2.91 -23.70
C GLU A 95 7.43 3.91 -24.14
N GLU A 96 6.59 3.53 -25.11
CA GLU A 96 5.46 4.35 -25.55
C GLU A 96 4.42 4.49 -24.44
N GLY A 97 4.07 3.40 -23.79
CA GLY A 97 3.13 3.39 -22.67
C GLY A 97 3.62 4.19 -21.47
N ILE A 98 4.92 4.07 -21.15
CA ILE A 98 5.54 4.86 -20.08
C ILE A 98 5.42 6.36 -20.39
N LYS A 99 5.77 6.78 -21.61
CA LYS A 99 5.70 8.19 -22.01
C LYS A 99 4.29 8.76 -21.94
N GLU A 100 3.28 7.96 -22.22
CA GLU A 100 1.90 8.42 -22.19
C GLU A 100 1.33 8.44 -20.76
N VAL A 101 1.44 7.33 -20.03
CA VAL A 101 0.80 7.15 -18.71
C VAL A 101 1.60 7.85 -17.62
N PHE A 102 2.93 7.83 -17.68
CA PHE A 102 3.84 8.38 -16.69
C PHE A 102 4.62 9.60 -17.19
N SER A 103 4.00 10.41 -18.07
CA SER A 103 4.59 11.67 -18.56
C SER A 103 5.05 12.60 -17.42
N ASP A 104 4.38 12.53 -16.27
CA ASP A 104 4.81 13.14 -15.02
C ASP A 104 4.80 12.09 -13.89
N PRO A 105 5.95 11.51 -13.53
CA PRO A 105 6.03 10.50 -12.47
C PRO A 105 5.77 11.05 -11.07
N SER A 106 5.57 12.37 -10.91
CA SER A 106 5.14 12.97 -9.64
C SER A 106 3.63 12.84 -9.41
N MET A 107 2.86 12.48 -10.44
CA MET A 107 1.41 12.30 -10.32
C MET A 107 1.05 10.90 -9.82
N PRO A 108 0.01 10.79 -8.99
CA PRO A 108 -0.46 9.49 -8.50
C PRO A 108 -1.16 8.69 -9.60
N ILE A 109 -1.13 7.36 -9.48
CA ILE A 109 -1.98 6.46 -10.24
C ILE A 109 -2.90 5.68 -9.29
N ALA A 110 -4.02 5.16 -9.82
CA ALA A 110 -4.82 4.16 -9.12
C ALA A 110 -4.69 2.80 -9.81
N ALA A 111 -4.98 1.74 -9.06
CA ALA A 111 -5.00 0.39 -9.59
C ALA A 111 -6.05 -0.48 -8.89
N ALA A 112 -6.74 -1.31 -9.67
CA ALA A 112 -7.51 -2.44 -9.18
C ALA A 112 -6.82 -3.73 -9.64
N ILE A 113 -5.96 -4.25 -8.77
CA ILE A 113 -5.08 -5.39 -9.07
C ILE A 113 -5.85 -6.70 -9.30
N PRO A 114 -6.90 -7.06 -8.52
CA PRO A 114 -7.66 -8.27 -8.80
C PRO A 114 -8.23 -8.27 -10.23
N PRO A 115 -7.99 -9.32 -11.05
CA PRO A 115 -8.42 -9.36 -12.46
C PRO A 115 -9.92 -9.67 -12.55
N LYS A 116 -10.76 -8.69 -12.20
CA LYS A 116 -12.23 -8.80 -12.20
C LYS A 116 -12.87 -8.48 -13.55
N GLY A 117 -12.10 -7.88 -14.47
CA GLY A 117 -12.58 -7.59 -15.82
C GLY A 117 -12.29 -8.70 -16.82
N MET A 118 -12.82 -8.51 -18.00
CA MET A 118 -12.59 -9.30 -19.21
C MET A 118 -11.87 -8.42 -20.23
N ALA A 119 -10.88 -8.97 -20.90
CA ALA A 119 -10.15 -8.32 -21.99
C ALA A 119 -10.34 -9.16 -23.28
N VAL A 120 -10.97 -8.58 -24.29
CA VAL A 120 -11.12 -9.21 -25.58
C VAL A 120 -10.08 -8.62 -26.54
N PRO A 121 -9.18 -9.45 -27.13
CA PRO A 121 -8.19 -8.96 -28.09
C PRO A 121 -8.90 -8.37 -29.33
N VAL A 122 -8.41 -7.21 -29.77
CA VAL A 122 -8.83 -6.54 -31.00
C VAL A 122 -7.59 -5.99 -31.72
N ASP A 123 -7.76 -5.50 -32.95
CA ASP A 123 -6.64 -4.89 -33.66
C ASP A 123 -6.04 -3.71 -32.86
N GLY A 124 -4.74 -3.76 -32.62
CA GLY A 124 -3.99 -2.74 -31.88
C GLY A 124 -4.12 -2.74 -30.35
N GLY A 125 -4.87 -3.70 -29.75
CA GLY A 125 -5.03 -3.73 -28.30
C GLY A 125 -6.12 -4.64 -27.77
N PHE A 126 -6.86 -4.18 -26.79
CA PHE A 126 -7.94 -4.95 -26.15
C PHE A 126 -9.17 -4.08 -25.92
N LYS A 127 -10.34 -4.71 -25.84
CA LYS A 127 -11.55 -4.13 -25.25
C LYS A 127 -11.71 -4.66 -23.84
N PHE A 128 -11.70 -3.74 -22.84
CA PHE A 128 -11.90 -4.06 -21.44
C PHE A 128 -13.35 -3.84 -21.04
N SER A 129 -13.94 -4.83 -20.35
CA SER A 129 -15.26 -4.72 -19.74
C SER A 129 -15.26 -5.36 -18.36
N GLY A 130 -15.85 -4.69 -17.36
CA GLY A 130 -15.94 -5.22 -16.02
C GLY A 130 -16.32 -4.19 -14.98
N THR A 131 -16.41 -4.66 -13.72
CA THR A 131 -16.53 -3.83 -12.53
C THR A 131 -15.40 -4.20 -11.59
N TRP A 132 -14.59 -3.22 -11.24
CA TRP A 132 -13.41 -3.40 -10.41
C TRP A 132 -13.59 -2.71 -9.07
N PRO A 133 -13.51 -3.46 -7.96
CA PRO A 133 -13.57 -2.91 -6.62
C PRO A 133 -12.21 -2.41 -6.13
N PHE A 134 -12.24 -1.63 -5.05
CA PHE A 134 -11.05 -1.23 -4.28
C PHE A 134 -10.05 -0.34 -5.03
N ALA A 135 -10.49 0.53 -5.92
CA ALA A 135 -9.61 1.47 -6.61
C ALA A 135 -9.25 2.67 -5.71
N SER A 136 -8.30 2.44 -4.77
CA SER A 136 -7.86 3.46 -3.82
C SER A 136 -7.33 4.70 -4.55
N GLY A 137 -7.80 5.89 -4.15
CA GLY A 137 -7.37 7.16 -4.72
C GLY A 137 -7.94 7.48 -6.11
N ILE A 138 -8.86 6.69 -6.65
CA ILE A 138 -9.38 6.85 -8.03
C ILE A 138 -9.93 8.25 -8.34
N THR A 139 -10.38 8.99 -7.33
CA THR A 139 -10.89 10.38 -7.50
C THR A 139 -9.79 11.44 -7.61
N HIS A 140 -8.51 11.04 -7.56
CA HIS A 140 -7.33 11.92 -7.53
C HIS A 140 -6.35 11.67 -8.67
N VAL A 141 -6.69 10.79 -9.61
CA VAL A 141 -5.79 10.33 -10.67
C VAL A 141 -6.39 10.55 -12.04
N ASP A 142 -5.54 10.62 -13.06
CA ASP A 142 -5.98 10.63 -14.44
C ASP A 142 -6.04 9.21 -15.04
N TRP A 143 -5.27 8.28 -14.48
CA TRP A 143 -5.13 6.92 -14.95
C TRP A 143 -5.43 5.89 -13.87
N VAL A 144 -6.19 4.84 -14.23
CA VAL A 144 -6.40 3.67 -13.39
C VAL A 144 -6.00 2.39 -14.12
N ALA A 145 -5.18 1.56 -13.47
CA ALA A 145 -4.87 0.23 -13.99
C ALA A 145 -6.00 -0.75 -13.63
N ALA A 146 -6.53 -1.45 -14.64
CA ALA A 146 -7.59 -2.44 -14.51
C ALA A 146 -7.07 -3.84 -14.85
N GLY A 147 -7.22 -4.80 -13.92
CA GLY A 147 -6.84 -6.21 -14.14
C GLY A 147 -7.95 -6.98 -14.85
N CYS A 148 -7.58 -7.76 -15.88
CA CYS A 148 -8.53 -8.51 -16.70
C CYS A 148 -8.05 -9.94 -16.97
N VAL A 149 -9.01 -10.85 -17.15
CA VAL A 149 -8.81 -12.15 -17.79
C VAL A 149 -8.94 -11.98 -19.30
N ILE A 150 -7.98 -12.50 -20.08
CA ILE A 150 -8.05 -12.45 -21.55
C ILE A 150 -9.00 -13.53 -22.05
N LEU A 151 -9.95 -13.15 -22.89
CA LEU A 151 -10.91 -14.07 -23.52
C LEU A 151 -10.65 -14.19 -25.01
N TYR A 152 -10.40 -15.40 -25.47
CA TYR A 152 -10.32 -15.78 -26.88
C TYR A 152 -11.61 -16.52 -27.27
N ASP A 153 -12.35 -16.00 -28.21
CA ASP A 153 -13.67 -16.54 -28.59
C ASP A 153 -14.59 -16.78 -27.39
N GLY A 154 -14.56 -15.85 -26.42
CA GLY A 154 -15.38 -15.88 -25.21
C GLY A 154 -14.91 -16.85 -24.12
N GLN A 155 -13.73 -17.49 -24.28
CA GLN A 155 -13.17 -18.44 -23.30
C GLN A 155 -11.78 -18.02 -22.84
N PRO A 156 -11.43 -18.19 -21.54
CA PRO A 156 -10.09 -17.93 -21.04
C PRO A 156 -9.11 -19.01 -21.54
N ARG A 157 -7.92 -18.58 -21.96
CA ARG A 157 -6.82 -19.50 -22.22
C ARG A 157 -6.01 -19.68 -20.94
N MET A 158 -5.73 -20.94 -20.58
CA MET A 158 -4.99 -21.26 -19.37
C MET A 158 -3.48 -21.25 -19.63
N THR A 159 -2.72 -20.66 -18.70
CA THR A 159 -1.26 -20.72 -18.70
C THR A 159 -0.77 -22.10 -18.25
N PRO A 160 0.53 -22.45 -18.47
CA PRO A 160 1.12 -23.66 -17.92
C PRO A 160 1.05 -23.76 -16.39
N MET A 161 0.89 -22.65 -15.69
CA MET A 161 0.69 -22.58 -14.22
C MET A 161 -0.75 -22.90 -13.79
N GLY A 162 -1.67 -23.20 -14.72
CA GLY A 162 -3.06 -23.53 -14.39
C GLY A 162 -3.94 -22.32 -14.01
N ILE A 163 -3.48 -21.09 -14.27
CA ILE A 163 -4.28 -19.86 -14.12
C ILE A 163 -4.64 -19.31 -15.51
N PRO A 164 -5.74 -18.54 -15.64
CA PRO A 164 -6.06 -17.84 -16.87
C PRO A 164 -4.96 -16.88 -17.29
N GLU A 165 -4.82 -16.60 -18.58
CA GLU A 165 -3.99 -15.48 -19.04
C GLU A 165 -4.59 -14.17 -18.57
N LEU A 166 -3.73 -13.33 -17.99
CA LEU A 166 -4.09 -12.06 -17.38
C LEU A 166 -3.39 -10.91 -18.08
N VAL A 167 -4.08 -9.78 -18.16
CA VAL A 167 -3.51 -8.51 -18.61
C VAL A 167 -4.02 -7.39 -17.71
N TRP A 168 -3.15 -6.43 -17.43
CA TRP A 168 -3.50 -5.16 -16.83
C TRP A 168 -3.32 -4.06 -17.85
N GLY A 169 -4.20 -3.06 -17.81
CA GLY A 169 -4.10 -1.93 -18.72
C GLY A 169 -4.55 -0.63 -18.08
N PHE A 170 -3.90 0.46 -18.47
CA PHE A 170 -4.26 1.79 -18.00
C PHE A 170 -5.40 2.37 -18.82
N VAL A 171 -6.44 2.80 -18.12
CA VAL A 171 -7.64 3.43 -18.66
C VAL A 171 -7.74 4.86 -18.14
N PRO A 172 -8.01 5.86 -18.99
CA PRO A 172 -8.32 7.20 -18.51
C PRO A 172 -9.57 7.18 -17.62
N VAL A 173 -9.55 7.87 -16.49
CA VAL A 173 -10.72 7.92 -15.59
C VAL A 173 -11.95 8.57 -16.25
N THR A 174 -11.76 9.29 -17.35
CA THR A 174 -12.84 9.89 -18.15
C THR A 174 -13.61 8.88 -19.02
N GLU A 175 -13.09 7.66 -19.18
CA GLU A 175 -13.69 6.59 -19.99
C GLU A 175 -14.41 5.53 -19.14
N ILE A 176 -14.49 5.73 -17.83
CA ILE A 176 -15.10 4.80 -16.87
C ILE A 176 -16.12 5.50 -16.00
N GLU A 177 -16.99 4.71 -15.37
CA GLU A 177 -17.94 5.20 -14.36
C GLU A 177 -17.43 4.83 -12.96
N ILE A 178 -17.21 5.85 -12.12
CA ILE A 178 -16.80 5.69 -10.72
C ILE A 178 -18.06 5.69 -9.85
N HIS A 179 -18.21 4.65 -9.01
CA HIS A 179 -19.37 4.47 -8.13
C HIS A 179 -19.02 4.90 -6.70
N ASP A 180 -19.89 5.63 -6.03
CA ASP A 180 -19.70 5.99 -4.62
C ASP A 180 -20.04 4.80 -3.72
N THR A 181 -19.13 3.84 -3.60
CA THR A 181 -19.30 2.58 -2.86
C THR A 181 -18.52 2.51 -1.56
N TRP A 182 -17.56 3.44 -1.31
CA TRP A 182 -16.62 3.32 -0.20
C TRP A 182 -17.20 3.74 1.15
N TYR A 183 -18.20 2.97 1.67
CA TYR A 183 -18.80 3.12 2.99
C TYR A 183 -18.27 2.03 3.92
N VAL A 184 -17.16 2.30 4.58
CA VAL A 184 -16.35 1.29 5.28
C VAL A 184 -16.08 1.66 6.73
N ASN A 185 -15.55 0.71 7.51
CA ASN A 185 -15.23 0.91 8.91
C ASN A 185 -13.87 1.63 9.09
N GLY A 186 -12.82 1.21 8.40
CA GLY A 186 -11.47 1.80 8.47
C GLY A 186 -10.96 2.25 7.11
N LEU A 187 -9.86 3.04 7.10
CA LEU A 187 -9.26 3.61 5.89
C LEU A 187 -10.27 4.37 5.02
N LYS A 188 -11.21 5.07 5.63
CA LYS A 188 -12.29 5.77 4.93
C LYS A 188 -11.78 6.81 3.94
N GLY A 189 -10.75 7.55 4.34
CA GLY A 189 -10.17 8.62 3.52
C GLY A 189 -9.43 8.15 2.26
N THR A 190 -9.36 6.84 2.01
CA THR A 190 -8.73 6.31 0.78
C THR A 190 -9.63 6.43 -0.45
N GLY A 191 -10.94 6.60 -0.26
CA GLY A 191 -11.88 6.69 -1.37
C GLY A 191 -11.76 5.53 -2.36
N SER A 192 -11.60 4.30 -1.83
CA SER A 192 -11.35 3.08 -2.63
C SER A 192 -12.63 2.61 -3.32
N ASN A 193 -13.22 3.51 -4.09
CA ASN A 193 -14.47 3.29 -4.79
C ASN A 193 -14.33 2.23 -5.89
N ASP A 194 -15.46 1.61 -6.23
CA ASP A 194 -15.57 0.73 -7.38
C ASP A 194 -15.68 1.56 -8.66
N PHE A 195 -15.28 0.98 -9.79
CA PHE A 195 -15.54 1.56 -11.11
C PHE A 195 -15.96 0.51 -12.13
N THR A 196 -16.67 0.96 -13.15
CA THR A 196 -17.13 0.12 -14.28
C THR A 196 -16.63 0.68 -15.59
N GLY A 197 -16.12 -0.19 -16.47
CA GLY A 197 -15.84 0.09 -17.87
C GLY A 197 -16.62 -0.90 -18.74
N LYS A 198 -17.08 -0.43 -19.90
CA LYS A 198 -17.78 -1.26 -20.89
C LYS A 198 -17.17 -1.04 -22.27
N ASP A 199 -16.58 -2.09 -22.84
CA ASP A 199 -15.94 -2.09 -24.17
C ASP A 199 -14.90 -0.98 -24.34
N VAL A 200 -14.20 -0.61 -23.25
CA VAL A 200 -13.17 0.43 -23.25
C VAL A 200 -11.98 -0.05 -24.07
N PHE A 201 -11.61 0.67 -25.12
CA PHE A 201 -10.45 0.33 -25.93
C PHE A 201 -9.14 0.70 -25.18
N VAL A 202 -8.31 -0.30 -24.94
CA VAL A 202 -7.00 -0.13 -24.33
C VAL A 202 -5.93 -0.52 -25.35
N PRO A 203 -5.17 0.45 -25.89
CA PRO A 203 -4.07 0.17 -26.81
C PRO A 203 -3.03 -0.76 -26.19
N ALA A 204 -2.40 -1.59 -26.98
CA ALA A 204 -1.42 -2.57 -26.49
C ALA A 204 -0.27 -1.92 -25.70
N HIS A 205 0.20 -0.73 -26.07
CA HIS A 205 1.26 -0.02 -25.35
C HIS A 205 0.85 0.47 -23.96
N ARG A 206 -0.45 0.58 -23.64
CA ARG A 206 -0.96 0.90 -22.29
C ARG A 206 -1.18 -0.34 -21.44
N THR A 207 -0.84 -1.54 -21.94
CA THR A 207 -1.00 -2.79 -21.20
C THR A 207 0.32 -3.33 -20.68
N PHE A 208 0.24 -4.15 -19.64
CA PHE A 208 1.38 -4.88 -19.11
C PHE A 208 0.96 -6.25 -18.57
N HIS A 209 1.91 -7.18 -18.57
CA HIS A 209 1.75 -8.51 -17.99
C HIS A 209 2.55 -8.57 -16.69
N MET A 210 1.85 -8.62 -15.56
CA MET A 210 2.47 -8.47 -14.23
C MET A 210 3.52 -9.54 -13.92
N PHE A 211 3.32 -10.75 -14.44
CA PHE A 211 4.13 -11.93 -14.13
C PHE A 211 4.92 -12.47 -15.32
N ASP A 212 4.95 -11.76 -16.44
CA ASP A 212 5.71 -12.16 -17.63
C ASP A 212 6.78 -11.13 -17.98
N PRO A 213 8.04 -11.34 -17.53
CA PRO A 213 9.11 -10.38 -17.73
C PRO A 213 9.62 -10.31 -19.18
N THR A 214 9.17 -11.18 -20.09
CA THR A 214 9.63 -11.19 -21.48
C THR A 214 9.24 -9.94 -22.25
N ASN A 215 8.20 -9.25 -21.81
CA ASN A 215 7.67 -8.03 -22.43
C ASN A 215 7.96 -6.74 -21.64
N TRP A 216 8.75 -6.82 -20.54
CA TRP A 216 9.08 -5.65 -19.74
C TRP A 216 10.19 -4.83 -20.39
N SER A 217 10.05 -3.50 -20.38
CA SER A 217 11.09 -2.59 -20.91
C SER A 217 12.35 -2.56 -20.02
N HIS A 218 12.16 -2.65 -18.70
CA HIS A 218 13.24 -2.62 -17.71
C HIS A 218 13.19 -3.85 -16.78
N PRO A 219 13.41 -5.07 -17.30
CA PRO A 219 13.25 -6.30 -16.51
C PRO A 219 14.33 -6.47 -15.43
N GLN A 220 15.37 -5.65 -15.42
CA GLN A 220 16.45 -5.70 -14.43
C GLN A 220 16.26 -4.69 -13.30
N ASP A 221 15.21 -3.85 -13.35
CA ASP A 221 14.92 -2.91 -12.28
C ASP A 221 14.67 -3.66 -10.95
N PRO A 222 15.42 -3.35 -9.87
CA PRO A 222 15.29 -4.07 -8.61
C PRO A 222 13.90 -3.95 -7.99
N GLY A 223 13.25 -2.77 -8.08
CA GLY A 223 11.91 -2.53 -7.53
C GLY A 223 10.89 -3.47 -8.14
N THR A 224 10.89 -3.57 -9.47
CA THR A 224 10.02 -4.46 -10.26
C THR A 224 10.24 -5.93 -9.92
N ARG A 225 11.47 -6.31 -9.59
CA ARG A 225 11.85 -7.69 -9.28
C ARG A 225 11.53 -8.13 -7.85
N THR A 226 11.06 -7.23 -6.98
CA THR A 226 10.59 -7.62 -5.62
C THR A 226 9.28 -8.41 -5.65
N GLU A 227 8.56 -8.40 -6.77
CA GLU A 227 7.30 -9.11 -6.98
C GLU A 227 6.27 -8.81 -5.88
N ILE A 228 5.48 -9.80 -5.47
CA ILE A 228 4.45 -9.63 -4.43
C ILE A 228 5.08 -9.40 -3.04
N ALA A 229 6.32 -9.85 -2.79
CA ALA A 229 6.99 -9.66 -1.51
C ALA A 229 7.19 -8.17 -1.18
N GLY A 230 7.69 -7.38 -2.14
CA GLY A 230 7.87 -5.94 -1.97
C GLY A 230 6.55 -5.20 -1.74
N PHE A 231 5.51 -5.60 -2.47
CA PHE A 231 4.17 -5.03 -2.28
C PHE A 231 3.60 -5.37 -0.89
N ALA A 232 3.74 -6.63 -0.43
CA ALA A 232 3.29 -7.04 0.90
C ALA A 232 4.01 -6.26 2.02
N ALA A 233 5.32 -6.05 1.89
CA ALA A 233 6.10 -5.26 2.84
C ALA A 233 5.61 -3.81 2.91
N GLN A 234 5.33 -3.18 1.77
CA GLN A 234 4.81 -1.81 1.70
C GLN A 234 3.41 -1.70 2.35
N VAL A 235 2.50 -2.65 2.09
CA VAL A 235 1.18 -2.70 2.73
C VAL A 235 1.31 -2.80 4.25
N ALA A 236 2.16 -3.69 4.75
CA ALA A 236 2.38 -3.87 6.19
C ALA A 236 2.97 -2.63 6.87
N THR A 237 3.82 -1.89 6.14
CA THR A 237 4.44 -0.65 6.64
C THR A 237 3.40 0.41 6.99
N VAL A 238 2.28 0.49 6.25
CA VAL A 238 1.16 1.38 6.60
C VAL A 238 0.60 1.01 7.98
N GLY A 239 0.40 -0.28 8.25
CA GLY A 239 -0.03 -0.75 9.56
C GLY A 239 0.93 -0.35 10.69
N LEU A 240 2.24 -0.53 10.47
CA LEU A 240 3.26 -0.12 11.45
C LEU A 240 3.21 1.38 11.75
N GLY A 241 3.05 2.22 10.72
CA GLY A 241 2.90 3.66 10.87
C GLY A 241 1.66 4.03 11.69
N ILE A 242 0.51 3.43 11.39
CA ILE A 242 -0.73 3.66 12.14
C ILE A 242 -0.55 3.28 13.62
N ALA A 243 0.07 2.14 13.91
CA ALA A 243 0.34 1.70 15.28
C ALA A 243 1.30 2.65 16.01
N ARG A 244 2.32 3.18 15.33
CA ARG A 244 3.22 4.21 15.87
C ARG A 244 2.44 5.47 16.23
N GLY A 245 1.62 5.98 15.30
CA GLY A 245 0.76 7.14 15.55
C GLY A 245 -0.18 6.92 16.74
N ALA A 246 -0.74 5.71 16.89
CA ALA A 246 -1.61 5.38 18.01
C ALA A 246 -0.87 5.44 19.37
N ILE A 247 0.35 4.93 19.45
CA ILE A 247 1.17 5.03 20.68
C ILE A 247 1.50 6.50 20.96
N ASP A 248 1.86 7.30 19.95
CA ASP A 248 2.18 8.71 20.13
C ASP A 248 0.98 9.51 20.66
N GLU A 249 -0.23 9.27 20.12
CA GLU A 249 -1.47 9.88 20.62
C GLU A 249 -1.80 9.46 22.06
N LEU A 250 -1.52 8.20 22.42
CA LEU A 250 -1.67 7.75 23.81
C LEU A 250 -0.71 8.48 24.75
N ILE A 251 0.55 8.63 24.37
CA ILE A 251 1.59 9.32 25.17
C ILE A 251 1.19 10.79 25.34
N GLU A 252 0.80 11.47 24.26
CA GLU A 252 0.36 12.87 24.28
C GLU A 252 -0.83 13.06 25.24
N MET A 253 -1.83 12.18 25.14
CA MET A 253 -3.05 12.23 25.97
C MET A 253 -2.76 11.89 27.44
N ALA A 254 -1.86 10.94 27.72
CA ALA A 254 -1.71 10.34 29.04
C ALA A 254 -1.26 11.32 30.12
N GLY A 255 -0.47 12.34 29.73
CA GLY A 255 0.04 13.36 30.67
C GLY A 255 -1.06 14.18 31.32
N GLY A 256 -2.09 14.56 30.56
CA GLY A 256 -3.19 15.39 31.02
C GLY A 256 -4.45 14.61 31.44
N LYS A 257 -4.55 13.33 31.10
CA LYS A 257 -5.76 12.54 31.33
C LYS A 257 -5.83 12.01 32.77
N MET A 258 -6.89 12.39 33.47
CA MET A 258 -7.29 11.80 34.75
C MET A 258 -8.38 10.74 34.51
N PRO A 259 -8.10 9.44 34.69
CA PRO A 259 -9.14 8.41 34.57
C PRO A 259 -10.24 8.58 35.63
N THR A 260 -11.47 8.19 35.30
CA THR A 260 -12.60 8.26 36.22
C THR A 260 -12.25 7.55 37.52
N MET A 261 -12.58 8.19 38.67
CA MET A 261 -12.28 7.72 40.03
C MET A 261 -10.79 7.48 40.31
N SER A 262 -9.89 8.15 39.61
CA SER A 262 -8.45 8.08 39.85
C SER A 262 -7.96 9.44 40.34
N MET A 263 -7.06 9.40 41.33
CA MET A 263 -6.32 10.58 41.84
C MET A 263 -5.00 10.79 41.09
N THR A 264 -4.69 9.93 40.14
CA THR A 264 -3.40 9.90 39.43
C THR A 264 -3.66 9.96 37.92
N SER A 265 -2.88 10.79 37.21
CA SER A 265 -2.97 10.84 35.75
C SER A 265 -2.66 9.48 35.11
N LEU A 266 -3.14 9.27 33.89
CA LEU A 266 -2.92 8.02 33.20
C LEU A 266 -1.42 7.70 33.03
N ALA A 267 -0.58 8.71 32.77
CA ALA A 267 0.88 8.58 32.64
C ALA A 267 1.56 8.12 33.93
N ASN A 268 1.01 8.51 35.10
CA ASN A 268 1.59 8.19 36.41
C ASN A 268 1.13 6.84 36.98
N LYS A 269 0.33 6.06 36.21
CA LYS A 269 -0.06 4.70 36.62
C LYS A 269 1.00 3.69 36.21
N PRO A 270 1.55 2.89 37.16
CA PRO A 270 2.54 1.86 36.83
C PRO A 270 2.04 0.88 35.76
N SER A 271 0.74 0.53 35.77
CA SER A 271 0.12 -0.32 34.74
C SER A 271 0.22 0.28 33.35
N THR A 272 -0.01 1.59 33.19
CA THR A 272 0.12 2.28 31.89
C THR A 272 1.58 2.31 31.44
N GLN A 273 2.51 2.59 32.34
CA GLN A 273 3.94 2.62 32.05
C GLN A 273 4.44 1.25 31.54
N ILE A 274 4.04 0.17 32.20
CA ILE A 274 4.36 -1.20 31.79
C ILE A 274 3.77 -1.50 30.40
N GLU A 275 2.53 -1.12 30.18
CA GLU A 275 1.88 -1.38 28.88
C GLU A 275 2.53 -0.59 27.75
N VAL A 276 2.83 0.69 27.93
CA VAL A 276 3.55 1.49 26.90
C VAL A 276 4.91 0.85 26.58
N ALA A 277 5.68 0.42 27.58
CA ALA A 277 6.95 -0.27 27.35
C ALA A 277 6.78 -1.58 26.55
N ARG A 278 5.73 -2.37 26.84
CA ARG A 278 5.40 -3.60 26.10
C ARG A 278 4.99 -3.33 24.65
N LEU A 279 4.19 -2.26 24.41
CA LEU A 279 3.77 -1.86 23.08
C LEU A 279 4.94 -1.41 22.23
N GLU A 280 5.86 -0.61 22.82
CA GLU A 280 7.10 -0.20 22.15
C GLU A 280 7.96 -1.40 21.76
N ALA A 281 8.20 -2.34 22.67
CA ALA A 281 8.99 -3.53 22.39
C ALA A 281 8.36 -4.39 21.28
N LYS A 282 7.03 -4.56 21.32
CA LYS A 282 6.29 -5.37 20.35
C LYS A 282 6.31 -4.75 18.95
N LEU A 283 6.04 -3.44 18.86
CA LEU A 283 6.05 -2.72 17.59
C LEU A 283 7.45 -2.65 16.98
N SER A 284 8.46 -2.34 17.80
CA SER A 284 9.86 -2.28 17.37
C SER A 284 10.38 -3.63 16.87
N GLY A 285 10.01 -4.73 17.55
CA GLY A 285 10.38 -6.07 17.10
C GLY A 285 9.79 -6.44 15.74
N ALA A 286 8.50 -6.17 15.53
CA ALA A 286 7.84 -6.41 14.25
C ALA A 286 8.41 -5.54 13.12
N LYS A 287 8.67 -4.27 13.42
CA LYS A 287 9.32 -3.34 12.49
C LYS A 287 10.71 -3.83 12.09
N ALA A 288 11.56 -4.17 13.07
CA ALA A 288 12.91 -4.65 12.81
C ALA A 288 12.90 -5.89 11.91
N PHE A 289 12.03 -6.86 12.18
CA PHE A 289 11.91 -8.06 11.35
C PHE A 289 11.49 -7.75 9.91
N LEU A 290 10.49 -6.85 9.72
CA LEU A 290 10.04 -6.49 8.38
C LEU A 290 11.14 -5.80 7.56
N TYR A 291 11.83 -4.82 8.17
CA TYR A 291 12.87 -4.08 7.47
C TYR A 291 14.11 -4.94 7.19
N ASP A 292 14.56 -5.74 8.17
CA ASP A 292 15.69 -6.67 8.00
C ASP A 292 15.44 -7.68 6.86
N ALA A 293 14.26 -8.30 6.84
CA ALA A 293 13.91 -9.24 5.78
C ALA A 293 13.82 -8.56 4.39
N MET A 294 13.29 -7.32 4.33
CA MET A 294 13.17 -6.60 3.07
C MET A 294 14.53 -6.06 2.58
N GLU A 295 15.39 -5.61 3.48
CA GLU A 295 16.73 -5.15 3.16
C GLU A 295 17.61 -6.32 2.65
N ASP A 296 17.54 -7.50 3.28
CA ASP A 296 18.24 -8.70 2.82
C ASP A 296 17.80 -9.09 1.39
N LEU A 297 16.49 -9.09 1.12
CA LEU A 297 15.98 -9.35 -0.22
C LEU A 297 16.44 -8.28 -1.22
N TRP A 298 16.37 -7.00 -0.84
CA TRP A 298 16.77 -5.88 -1.68
C TRP A 298 18.25 -5.93 -2.04
N ASP A 299 19.12 -6.20 -1.06
CA ASP A 299 20.57 -6.34 -1.29
C ASP A 299 20.89 -7.45 -2.28
N THR A 300 20.17 -8.57 -2.22
CA THR A 300 20.29 -9.66 -3.23
C THR A 300 19.93 -9.15 -4.63
N LEU A 301 18.82 -8.40 -4.77
CA LEU A 301 18.40 -7.88 -6.07
C LEU A 301 19.40 -6.87 -6.66
N LEU A 302 20.09 -6.10 -5.82
CA LEU A 302 21.13 -5.16 -6.26
C LEU A 302 22.35 -5.86 -6.86
N THR A 303 22.62 -7.12 -6.51
CA THR A 303 23.68 -7.92 -7.18
C THR A 303 23.31 -8.39 -8.58
N GLY A 304 22.05 -8.22 -8.99
CA GLY A 304 21.47 -8.77 -10.23
C GLY A 304 20.95 -10.22 -10.08
N GLU A 305 21.16 -10.84 -8.92
CA GLU A 305 20.65 -12.18 -8.63
C GLU A 305 19.16 -12.18 -8.33
N LYS A 306 18.54 -13.36 -8.37
CA LYS A 306 17.15 -13.56 -7.88
C LYS A 306 17.20 -13.85 -6.39
N PHE A 307 16.23 -13.31 -5.64
CA PHE A 307 16.05 -13.69 -4.24
C PHE A 307 15.65 -15.17 -4.12
N THR A 308 16.02 -15.78 -3.02
CA THR A 308 15.72 -17.19 -2.72
C THR A 308 14.26 -17.38 -2.27
N PRO A 309 13.69 -18.59 -2.41
CA PRO A 309 12.37 -18.90 -1.84
C PRO A 309 12.29 -18.59 -0.34
N ARG A 310 13.39 -18.79 0.42
CA ARG A 310 13.47 -18.46 1.84
C ARG A 310 13.36 -16.96 2.09
N GLN A 311 14.04 -16.12 1.32
CA GLN A 311 13.93 -14.64 1.44
C GLN A 311 12.51 -14.18 1.15
N ASN A 312 11.87 -14.68 0.08
CA ASN A 312 10.46 -14.42 -0.19
C ASN A 312 9.58 -14.81 1.01
N ALA A 313 9.74 -16.02 1.53
CA ALA A 313 8.96 -16.50 2.68
C ALA A 313 9.16 -15.62 3.92
N LEU A 314 10.39 -15.16 4.20
CA LEU A 314 10.67 -14.30 5.35
C LEU A 314 10.02 -12.91 5.20
N VAL A 315 10.10 -12.28 4.02
CA VAL A 315 9.43 -10.98 3.78
C VAL A 315 7.91 -11.12 3.92
N ARG A 316 7.31 -12.16 3.31
CA ARG A 316 5.87 -12.41 3.35
C ARG A 316 5.38 -12.71 4.78
N LEU A 317 6.14 -13.50 5.54
CA LEU A 317 5.89 -13.78 6.95
C LEU A 317 5.99 -12.50 7.78
N ALA A 318 7.08 -11.74 7.61
CA ALA A 318 7.31 -10.50 8.35
C ALA A 318 6.22 -9.46 8.08
N ALA A 319 5.77 -9.33 6.83
CA ALA A 319 4.69 -8.42 6.45
C ALA A 319 3.36 -8.81 7.13
N SER A 320 2.97 -10.08 7.08
CA SER A 320 1.75 -10.57 7.72
C SER A 320 1.80 -10.38 9.24
N GLU A 321 2.95 -10.67 9.87
CA GLU A 321 3.10 -10.50 11.32
C GLU A 321 3.14 -9.03 11.71
N ALA A 322 3.81 -8.16 10.95
CA ALA A 322 3.85 -6.72 11.21
C ALA A 322 2.45 -6.09 11.19
N ALA A 323 1.60 -6.43 10.23
CA ALA A 323 0.23 -5.94 10.17
C ALA A 323 -0.61 -6.43 11.36
N ARG A 324 -0.49 -7.71 11.76
CA ARG A 324 -1.20 -8.27 12.92
C ARG A 324 -0.76 -7.64 14.23
N VAL A 325 0.56 -7.41 14.38
CA VAL A 325 1.12 -6.70 15.53
C VAL A 325 0.60 -5.28 15.58
N ALA A 326 0.60 -4.57 14.45
CA ALA A 326 0.10 -3.21 14.36
C ALA A 326 -1.37 -3.09 14.81
N ALA A 327 -2.26 -3.95 14.31
CA ALA A 327 -3.66 -4.00 14.72
C ALA A 327 -3.80 -4.31 16.23
N SER A 328 -3.03 -5.27 16.74
CA SER A 328 -3.01 -5.61 18.17
C SER A 328 -2.53 -4.44 19.06
N VAL A 329 -1.51 -3.71 18.61
CA VAL A 329 -0.98 -2.51 19.29
C VAL A 329 -2.04 -1.41 19.31
N ALA A 330 -2.61 -1.06 18.16
CA ALA A 330 -3.65 -0.03 18.06
C ALA A 330 -4.89 -0.35 18.91
N HIS A 331 -5.32 -1.60 18.92
CA HIS A 331 -6.40 -2.08 19.78
C HIS A 331 -6.05 -1.92 21.28
N ARG A 332 -4.83 -2.31 21.69
CA ARG A 332 -4.41 -2.17 23.08
C ARG A 332 -4.30 -0.72 23.52
N VAL A 333 -3.80 0.16 22.65
CA VAL A 333 -3.78 1.62 22.87
C VAL A 333 -5.20 2.13 23.12
N SER A 334 -6.18 1.75 22.30
CA SER A 334 -7.58 2.13 22.48
C SER A 334 -8.14 1.66 23.85
N THR A 335 -7.81 0.46 24.27
CA THR A 335 -8.19 -0.08 25.59
C THR A 335 -7.62 0.76 26.72
N ILE A 336 -6.32 1.14 26.67
CA ILE A 336 -5.65 1.96 27.68
C ILE A 336 -6.23 3.37 27.70
N ALA A 337 -6.54 3.94 26.53
CA ALA A 337 -7.21 5.24 26.40
C ALA A 337 -8.62 5.25 27.04
N GLY A 338 -9.25 4.08 27.21
CA GLY A 338 -10.55 3.92 27.87
C GLY A 338 -11.66 4.68 27.15
N GLY A 339 -12.70 5.13 27.86
CA GLY A 339 -13.90 5.74 27.27
C GLY A 339 -13.66 6.94 26.33
N THR A 340 -12.51 7.61 26.43
CA THR A 340 -12.16 8.68 25.49
C THR A 340 -11.99 8.18 24.06
N SER A 341 -11.51 6.95 23.89
CA SER A 341 -11.35 6.32 22.57
C SER A 341 -12.68 5.95 21.88
N LEU A 342 -13.82 6.03 22.55
CA LEU A 342 -15.12 5.72 21.95
C LEU A 342 -15.68 6.86 21.09
N TYR A 343 -15.23 8.09 21.33
CA TYR A 343 -15.73 9.25 20.59
C TYR A 343 -15.17 9.27 19.16
N LEU A 344 -16.02 9.53 18.16
CA LEU A 344 -15.60 9.60 16.75
C LEU A 344 -14.52 10.65 16.48
N LYS A 345 -14.48 11.72 17.28
CA LYS A 345 -13.42 12.73 17.20
C LYS A 345 -12.05 12.26 17.73
N SER A 346 -11.99 11.13 18.44
CA SER A 346 -10.73 10.59 18.96
C SER A 346 -9.88 10.01 17.82
N PRO A 347 -8.62 10.43 17.64
CA PRO A 347 -7.76 9.82 16.64
C PRO A 347 -7.45 8.34 16.94
N ILE A 348 -7.43 7.95 18.22
CA ILE A 348 -7.09 6.58 18.65
C ILE A 348 -8.09 5.55 18.11
N GLN A 349 -9.41 5.80 18.18
CA GLN A 349 -10.39 4.85 17.64
C GLN A 349 -10.32 4.76 16.11
N ARG A 350 -9.96 5.85 15.43
CA ARG A 350 -9.74 5.84 13.98
C ARG A 350 -8.55 4.96 13.64
N MET A 351 -7.41 5.18 14.30
CA MET A 351 -6.19 4.39 14.11
C MET A 351 -6.41 2.90 14.40
N GLN A 352 -7.24 2.56 15.39
CA GLN A 352 -7.60 1.17 15.66
C GLN A 352 -8.35 0.55 14.47
N ARG A 353 -9.35 1.24 13.91
CA ARG A 353 -10.12 0.75 12.76
C ARG A 353 -9.28 0.69 11.49
N ASP A 354 -8.41 1.66 11.28
CA ASP A 354 -7.52 1.73 10.13
C ASP A 354 -6.47 0.61 10.18
N ALA A 355 -5.85 0.36 11.33
CA ALA A 355 -4.89 -0.74 11.50
C ALA A 355 -5.54 -2.12 11.31
N ASP A 356 -6.79 -2.29 11.77
CA ASP A 356 -7.56 -3.50 11.52
C ASP A 356 -7.83 -3.68 10.02
N ALA A 357 -8.26 -2.63 9.33
CA ALA A 357 -8.55 -2.66 7.89
C ALA A 357 -7.32 -3.08 7.05
N VAL A 358 -6.10 -2.67 7.41
CA VAL A 358 -4.87 -3.10 6.73
C VAL A 358 -4.74 -4.64 6.73
N THR A 359 -5.12 -5.31 7.80
CA THR A 359 -4.98 -6.77 7.93
C THR A 359 -5.86 -7.57 6.95
N HIS A 360 -6.88 -6.94 6.37
CA HIS A 360 -7.80 -7.58 5.42
C HIS A 360 -7.28 -7.60 3.98
N HIS A 361 -6.11 -7.01 3.72
CA HIS A 361 -5.53 -7.03 2.39
C HIS A 361 -5.06 -8.44 2.00
N PHE A 362 -5.33 -8.88 0.76
CA PHE A 362 -5.08 -10.26 0.31
C PHE A 362 -3.62 -10.71 0.44
N VAL A 363 -2.65 -9.79 0.30
CA VAL A 363 -1.21 -10.10 0.44
C VAL A 363 -0.80 -10.45 1.88
N LEU A 364 -1.69 -10.21 2.86
CA LEU A 364 -1.49 -10.49 4.28
C LEU A 364 -2.40 -11.62 4.80
N SER A 365 -3.08 -12.32 3.88
CA SER A 365 -4.03 -13.39 4.23
C SER A 365 -3.38 -14.54 4.99
N PRO A 366 -4.14 -15.31 5.79
CA PRO A 366 -3.61 -16.47 6.52
C PRO A 366 -2.92 -17.53 5.65
N SER A 367 -3.32 -17.68 4.38
CA SER A 367 -2.69 -18.60 3.42
C SER A 367 -1.22 -18.25 3.15
N VAL A 368 -0.84 -16.99 3.29
CA VAL A 368 0.56 -16.56 3.17
C VAL A 368 1.42 -17.20 4.28
N LEU A 369 0.89 -17.31 5.49
CA LEU A 369 1.61 -17.94 6.61
C LEU A 369 1.77 -19.44 6.40
N GLU A 370 0.77 -20.10 5.80
CA GLU A 370 0.87 -21.52 5.42
C GLU A 370 2.00 -21.74 4.41
N ASP A 371 1.99 -20.98 3.31
CA ASP A 371 3.01 -21.10 2.26
C ASP A 371 4.42 -20.74 2.77
N ALA A 372 4.55 -19.70 3.59
CA ALA A 372 5.81 -19.35 4.24
C ALA A 372 6.31 -20.51 5.13
N GLY A 373 5.42 -21.10 5.93
CA GLY A 373 5.73 -22.27 6.77
C GLY A 373 6.19 -23.48 5.94
N ARG A 374 5.54 -23.76 4.81
CA ARG A 374 5.93 -24.83 3.88
C ARG A 374 7.35 -24.62 3.35
N VAL A 375 7.65 -23.41 2.86
CA VAL A 375 9.00 -23.08 2.36
C VAL A 375 10.06 -23.23 3.45
N LEU A 376 9.78 -22.77 4.68
CA LEU A 376 10.71 -22.91 5.80
C LEU A 376 10.93 -24.39 6.23
N LEU A 377 9.97 -25.28 5.93
CA LEU A 377 10.10 -26.72 6.11
C LEU A 377 10.72 -27.44 4.89
N GLY A 378 11.15 -26.71 3.86
CA GLY A 378 11.74 -27.28 2.64
C GLY A 378 10.74 -27.84 1.64
N MET A 379 9.47 -27.42 1.73
CA MET A 379 8.40 -27.79 0.79
C MET A 379 8.09 -26.63 -0.17
N ASP A 380 7.58 -26.94 -1.37
CA ASP A 380 7.09 -25.93 -2.29
C ASP A 380 5.82 -25.24 -1.74
N PRO A 381 5.61 -23.95 -2.02
CA PRO A 381 4.36 -23.27 -1.69
C PRO A 381 3.19 -23.89 -2.47
N THR A 382 1.97 -23.73 -1.95
CA THR A 382 0.75 -24.19 -2.66
C THR A 382 0.24 -23.15 -3.65
N SER A 383 0.46 -21.88 -3.35
CA SER A 383 0.07 -20.77 -4.24
C SER A 383 1.12 -20.56 -5.33
N PRO A 384 0.72 -20.51 -6.61
CA PRO A 384 1.62 -20.15 -7.70
C PRO A 384 2.06 -18.67 -7.66
N LEU A 385 1.43 -17.86 -6.81
CA LEU A 385 1.72 -16.43 -6.63
C LEU A 385 2.43 -16.15 -5.28
N PHE A 386 2.98 -17.21 -4.65
CA PHE A 386 3.73 -17.04 -3.41
C PHE A 386 5.17 -16.58 -3.65
#